data_fe56c71924e72a60a077c30902940009
#
_entry.id   fe56c71924e72a60a077c30902940009
#
_cell.length_a   1.000
_cell.length_b   1.000
_cell.length_c   1.000
_cell.angle_alpha   90.00
_cell.angle_beta   90.00
_cell.angle_gamma   90.00
#
_symmetry.space_group_name_H-M   'P 1'
#
loop_
_entity.id
_entity.type
_entity.pdbx_description
1 polymer ?
#
loop_
_entity_poly.entity_id
_entity_poly.type
_entity_poly.pdbx_seq_one_letter_code
_entity_poly.pdbx_strand_id
1 'polypeptide(L)'
;MNLIFAVLCSAALQNSDPFESRQPEHREYLLKQGGGSKETEAAVRKAIDWLVKNQKPDGSWEAPEADCRVGVTGLAVLAFLGAGHSPESKEHGASIRKAFQFLRSVQDAEGCVGARGEKYLYGHAIATAAFAEALAMSGVKDYEPPGQRCVDFLVAAQNPGSGWRYWAKSGESDTSVTAWAVQALWCAEHPSLNFPKAAYDGAMTWLNQVTDESGRAAYLPASGGPEEKFDLHPTPTAMSMISRRLITGVRAEPRLAGGTLILAKDLPRWDTRAIDFCYWYFGSFALFKIDGPSGATWKAWNEALKTALLKNQLSEGKDAGSWNPVDRWSRFVDSRVYATAINALSLETYYRYVKFFRGQEK
;
A
#
# COMPACT_ATOMS: atom_id res chain seq x y z
N MET A 1 23.50 13.91 -27.66
CA MET A 1 23.30 14.48 -26.31
C MET A 1 22.28 13.72 -25.45
N ASN A 2 21.22 13.14 -26.06
CA ASN A 2 20.18 12.47 -25.27
C ASN A 2 20.50 11.07 -24.71
N LEU A 3 21.43 10.31 -25.34
CA LEU A 3 21.82 8.97 -24.86
C LEU A 3 22.73 9.02 -23.63
N ILE A 4 23.61 10.01 -23.55
CA ILE A 4 24.55 10.17 -22.42
C ILE A 4 23.79 10.63 -21.16
N PHE A 5 22.76 11.44 -21.30
CA PHE A 5 21.91 11.84 -20.17
C PHE A 5 21.06 10.68 -19.63
N ALA A 6 20.56 9.80 -20.50
CA ALA A 6 19.82 8.60 -20.10
C ALA A 6 20.70 7.57 -19.37
N VAL A 7 21.97 7.41 -19.80
CA VAL A 7 22.94 6.51 -19.18
C VAL A 7 23.43 7.07 -17.84
N LEU A 8 23.65 8.38 -17.73
CA LEU A 8 24.04 9.03 -16.48
C LEU A 8 22.90 9.04 -15.45
N CYS A 9 21.64 9.25 -15.88
CA CYS A 9 20.50 9.05 -15.00
C CYS A 9 20.37 7.60 -14.54
N SER A 10 20.59 6.62 -15.41
CA SER A 10 20.52 5.19 -15.06
C SER A 10 21.60 4.79 -14.04
N ALA A 11 22.83 5.30 -14.17
CA ALA A 11 23.94 4.97 -13.27
C ALA A 11 23.87 5.71 -11.92
N ALA A 12 23.43 6.98 -11.90
CA ALA A 12 23.21 7.75 -10.67
C ALA A 12 22.07 7.16 -9.82
N LEU A 13 21.09 6.54 -10.47
CA LEU A 13 19.95 5.89 -9.84
C LEU A 13 20.30 4.59 -9.07
N GLN A 14 21.51 4.01 -9.24
CA GLN A 14 21.92 2.77 -8.56
C GLN A 14 22.34 2.95 -7.09
N ASN A 15 22.66 4.18 -6.64
CA ASN A 15 23.11 4.47 -5.27
C ASN A 15 22.31 5.54 -4.52
N SER A 16 21.15 5.97 -5.03
CA SER A 16 20.37 7.06 -4.48
C SER A 16 19.28 6.58 -3.51
N ASP A 17 18.85 7.52 -2.65
CA ASP A 17 17.75 7.38 -1.70
C ASP A 17 16.51 6.73 -2.36
N PRO A 18 15.91 5.67 -1.80
CA PRO A 18 14.71 5.03 -2.33
C PRO A 18 13.54 6.01 -2.53
N PHE A 19 13.51 7.13 -1.84
CA PHE A 19 12.47 8.16 -1.95
C PHE A 19 12.78 9.26 -2.95
N GLU A 20 14.00 9.32 -3.49
CA GLU A 20 14.40 10.26 -4.56
C GLU A 20 13.48 10.16 -5.79
N SER A 21 12.94 8.97 -6.04
CA SER A 21 11.96 8.74 -7.12
C SER A 21 10.67 9.55 -6.98
N ARG A 22 10.35 10.02 -5.78
CA ARG A 22 9.17 10.84 -5.49
C ARG A 22 9.45 12.34 -5.61
N GLN A 23 10.71 12.74 -5.75
CA GLN A 23 11.10 14.14 -5.96
C GLN A 23 10.71 14.61 -7.37
N PRO A 24 10.33 15.89 -7.56
CA PRO A 24 9.82 16.41 -8.84
C PRO A 24 10.72 16.10 -10.05
N GLU A 25 12.04 16.16 -9.87
CA GLU A 25 13.02 15.98 -10.92
C GLU A 25 13.02 14.57 -11.52
N HIS A 26 12.76 13.55 -10.69
CA HIS A 26 12.73 12.16 -11.11
C HIS A 26 11.32 11.66 -11.42
N ARG A 27 10.32 12.27 -10.76
CA ARG A 27 8.92 11.85 -10.80
C ARG A 27 8.35 11.93 -12.22
N GLU A 28 8.58 13.00 -12.95
CA GLU A 28 8.06 13.15 -14.33
C GLU A 28 8.60 12.06 -15.26
N TYR A 29 9.89 11.75 -15.15
CA TYR A 29 10.51 10.68 -15.93
C TYR A 29 9.91 9.32 -15.59
N LEU A 30 9.82 8.98 -14.31
CA LEU A 30 9.30 7.69 -13.84
C LEU A 30 7.80 7.52 -14.13
N LEU A 31 7.04 8.60 -14.00
CA LEU A 31 5.65 8.64 -14.39
C LEU A 31 5.47 8.23 -15.85
N LYS A 32 6.24 8.84 -16.75
CA LYS A 32 6.24 8.55 -18.18
C LYS A 32 6.65 7.11 -18.48
N GLN A 33 7.72 6.62 -17.84
CA GLN A 33 8.20 5.25 -18.00
C GLN A 33 7.19 4.22 -17.50
N GLY A 34 6.50 4.51 -16.40
CA GLY A 34 5.49 3.65 -15.80
C GLY A 34 4.14 3.64 -16.52
N GLY A 35 3.93 4.56 -17.47
CA GLY A 35 2.64 4.70 -18.18
C GLY A 35 1.65 5.63 -17.51
N GLY A 36 2.10 6.45 -16.56
CA GLY A 36 1.32 7.55 -15.99
C GLY A 36 1.24 8.75 -16.93
N SER A 37 0.49 9.79 -16.53
CA SER A 37 0.26 10.97 -17.34
C SER A 37 0.06 12.23 -16.48
N LYS A 38 -0.02 13.39 -17.12
CA LYS A 38 -0.35 14.65 -16.44
C LYS A 38 -1.72 14.61 -15.76
N GLU A 39 -2.65 13.84 -16.33
CA GLU A 39 -3.99 13.65 -15.79
C GLU A 39 -3.96 12.79 -14.51
N THR A 40 -3.13 11.72 -14.46
CA THR A 40 -2.95 10.93 -13.24
C THR A 40 -2.33 11.76 -12.13
N GLU A 41 -1.33 12.60 -12.44
CA GLU A 41 -0.73 13.53 -11.48
C GLU A 41 -1.71 14.58 -10.98
N ALA A 42 -2.53 15.13 -11.88
CA ALA A 42 -3.58 16.08 -11.51
C ALA A 42 -4.63 15.43 -10.60
N ALA A 43 -4.95 14.15 -10.86
CA ALA A 43 -5.88 13.40 -10.02
C ALA A 43 -5.32 13.14 -8.61
N VAL A 44 -4.06 12.74 -8.49
CA VAL A 44 -3.38 12.60 -7.19
C VAL A 44 -3.37 13.93 -6.45
N ARG A 45 -2.96 15.03 -7.08
CA ARG A 45 -2.94 16.35 -6.44
C ARG A 45 -4.31 16.76 -5.91
N LYS A 46 -5.38 16.60 -6.72
CA LYS A 46 -6.75 16.91 -6.29
C LYS A 46 -7.18 16.04 -5.10
N ALA A 47 -6.77 14.76 -5.07
CA ALA A 47 -7.04 13.88 -3.95
C ALA A 47 -6.33 14.34 -2.67
N ILE A 48 -5.07 14.72 -2.75
CA ILE A 48 -4.30 15.30 -1.64
C ILE A 48 -4.94 16.59 -1.13
N ASP A 49 -5.34 17.51 -2.03
CA ASP A 49 -6.04 18.75 -1.67
C ASP A 49 -7.35 18.48 -0.94
N TRP A 50 -8.11 17.47 -1.39
CA TRP A 50 -9.35 17.07 -0.73
C TRP A 50 -9.06 16.47 0.65
N LEU A 51 -8.03 15.62 0.80
CA LEU A 51 -7.63 15.08 2.09
C LEU A 51 -7.24 16.18 3.07
N VAL A 52 -6.49 17.20 2.65
CA VAL A 52 -6.14 18.37 3.49
C VAL A 52 -7.39 19.07 4.01
N LYS A 53 -8.36 19.34 3.13
CA LYS A 53 -9.61 20.05 3.49
C LYS A 53 -10.48 19.26 4.47
N ASN A 54 -10.37 17.94 4.47
CA ASN A 54 -11.21 17.05 5.27
C ASN A 54 -10.48 16.46 6.48
N GLN A 55 -9.27 16.94 6.79
CA GLN A 55 -8.55 16.57 8.00
C GLN A 55 -9.23 17.17 9.22
N LYS A 56 -9.43 16.38 10.26
CA LYS A 56 -10.01 16.83 11.53
C LYS A 56 -9.01 17.69 12.34
N PRO A 57 -9.49 18.52 13.27
CA PRO A 57 -8.61 19.33 14.11
C PRO A 57 -7.58 18.52 14.90
N ASP A 58 -7.90 17.29 15.30
CA ASP A 58 -7.01 16.36 16.00
C ASP A 58 -5.98 15.69 15.08
N GLY A 59 -6.01 15.96 13.80
CA GLY A 59 -5.09 15.42 12.79
C GLY A 59 -5.53 14.11 12.14
N SER A 60 -6.62 13.49 12.59
CA SER A 60 -7.17 12.28 11.97
C SER A 60 -8.12 12.60 10.81
N TRP A 61 -8.61 11.54 10.17
CA TRP A 61 -9.72 11.59 9.23
C TRP A 61 -10.92 10.80 9.74
N GLU A 62 -12.10 11.13 9.20
CA GLU A 62 -13.35 10.50 9.60
C GLU A 62 -13.40 9.02 9.25
N ALA A 63 -13.81 8.23 10.19
CA ALA A 63 -14.25 6.85 10.04
C ALA A 63 -15.28 6.54 11.14
N PRO A 64 -16.30 5.71 10.88
CA PRO A 64 -17.37 5.49 11.85
C PRO A 64 -16.88 4.79 13.11
N GLU A 65 -15.90 3.91 12.97
CA GLU A 65 -15.36 3.11 14.08
C GLU A 65 -13.93 3.51 14.44
N ALA A 66 -13.60 3.43 15.72
CA ALA A 66 -12.31 3.89 16.24
C ALA A 66 -11.12 3.07 15.69
N ASP A 67 -11.28 1.77 15.49
CA ASP A 67 -10.26 0.89 14.89
C ASP A 67 -10.07 1.18 13.40
N CYS A 68 -11.12 1.51 12.66
CA CYS A 68 -11.04 1.96 11.27
C CYS A 68 -10.36 3.32 11.13
N ARG A 69 -10.52 4.22 12.12
CA ARG A 69 -9.98 5.59 12.09
C ARG A 69 -8.47 5.63 11.97
N VAL A 70 -7.77 4.73 12.66
CA VAL A 70 -6.31 4.59 12.56
C VAL A 70 -5.89 4.18 11.15
N GLY A 71 -6.54 3.16 10.59
CA GLY A 71 -6.24 2.68 9.24
C GLY A 71 -6.48 3.73 8.17
N VAL A 72 -7.62 4.44 8.24
CA VAL A 72 -7.97 5.51 7.30
C VAL A 72 -6.98 6.68 7.41
N THR A 73 -6.59 7.06 8.64
CA THR A 73 -5.58 8.09 8.86
C THR A 73 -4.21 7.66 8.31
N GLY A 74 -3.81 6.42 8.56
CA GLY A 74 -2.57 5.86 8.01
C GLY A 74 -2.55 5.83 6.48
N LEU A 75 -3.66 5.45 5.83
CA LEU A 75 -3.78 5.48 4.36
C LEU A 75 -3.68 6.90 3.81
N ALA A 76 -4.33 7.88 4.45
CA ALA A 76 -4.20 9.28 4.05
C ALA A 76 -2.75 9.75 4.15
N VAL A 77 -2.05 9.45 5.25
CA VAL A 77 -0.62 9.76 5.39
C VAL A 77 0.21 9.08 4.30
N LEU A 78 -0.03 7.79 4.01
CA LEU A 78 0.69 7.08 2.94
C LEU A 78 0.46 7.72 1.57
N ALA A 79 -0.74 8.26 1.29
CA ALA A 79 -1.00 8.99 0.05
C ALA A 79 -0.19 10.30 -0.02
N PHE A 80 -0.08 11.07 1.07
CA PHE A 80 0.81 12.24 1.10
C PHE A 80 2.27 11.85 0.85
N LEU A 81 2.76 10.82 1.55
CA LEU A 81 4.13 10.33 1.40
C LEU A 81 4.38 9.81 -0.02
N GLY A 82 3.42 9.06 -0.58
CA GLY A 82 3.46 8.58 -1.95
C GLY A 82 3.56 9.70 -2.96
N ALA A 83 2.79 10.78 -2.77
CA ALA A 83 2.84 11.99 -3.58
C ALA A 83 4.14 12.81 -3.40
N GLY A 84 5.10 12.36 -2.58
CA GLY A 84 6.39 13.01 -2.36
C GLY A 84 6.39 14.05 -1.24
N HIS A 85 5.30 14.19 -0.48
CA HIS A 85 5.25 15.08 0.67
C HIS A 85 5.71 14.36 1.93
N SER A 86 6.67 14.94 2.65
CA SER A 86 7.14 14.45 3.94
C SER A 86 6.66 15.36 5.08
N PRO A 87 6.85 14.99 6.36
CA PRO A 87 6.60 15.87 7.47
C PRO A 87 7.31 17.23 7.38
N GLU A 88 8.43 17.29 6.66
CA GLU A 88 9.24 18.50 6.45
C GLU A 88 8.82 19.32 5.22
N SER A 89 7.88 18.81 4.42
CA SER A 89 7.41 19.52 3.22
C SER A 89 6.72 20.82 3.56
N LYS A 90 7.01 21.89 2.80
CA LYS A 90 6.40 23.22 3.01
C LYS A 90 4.90 23.20 2.78
N GLU A 91 4.45 22.46 1.76
CA GLU A 91 3.07 22.51 1.30
C GLU A 91 2.12 21.72 2.21
N HIS A 92 2.42 20.46 2.52
CA HIS A 92 1.51 19.56 3.25
C HIS A 92 2.10 18.97 4.54
N GLY A 93 3.33 19.31 4.89
CA GLY A 93 4.02 18.79 6.07
C GLY A 93 3.25 19.04 7.37
N ALA A 94 2.54 20.16 7.49
CA ALA A 94 1.72 20.48 8.66
C ALA A 94 0.58 19.44 8.86
N SER A 95 -0.10 19.05 7.79
CA SER A 95 -1.15 18.02 7.83
C SER A 95 -0.58 16.65 8.22
N ILE A 96 0.58 16.30 7.66
CA ILE A 96 1.28 15.05 7.97
C ILE A 96 1.69 15.00 9.44
N ARG A 97 2.29 16.07 9.97
CA ARG A 97 2.68 16.16 11.39
C ARG A 97 1.48 16.03 12.33
N LYS A 98 0.35 16.70 12.03
CA LYS A 98 -0.90 16.54 12.81
C LYS A 98 -1.40 15.09 12.81
N ALA A 99 -1.36 14.42 11.66
CA ALA A 99 -1.74 13.02 11.58
C ALA A 99 -0.85 12.13 12.46
N PHE A 100 0.46 12.35 12.47
CA PHE A 100 1.37 11.62 13.35
C PHE A 100 1.18 11.97 14.82
N GLN A 101 0.82 13.22 15.17
CA GLN A 101 0.43 13.56 16.54
C GLN A 101 -0.79 12.72 16.97
N PHE A 102 -1.81 12.61 16.12
CA PHE A 102 -2.95 11.74 16.41
C PHE A 102 -2.52 10.28 16.56
N LEU A 103 -1.79 9.71 15.59
CA LEU A 103 -1.37 8.30 15.64
C LEU A 103 -0.53 7.98 16.90
N ARG A 104 0.34 8.91 17.31
CA ARG A 104 1.11 8.81 18.57
C ARG A 104 0.21 8.88 19.80
N SER A 105 -0.79 9.75 19.81
CA SER A 105 -1.68 9.93 20.97
C SER A 105 -2.56 8.71 21.27
N VAL A 106 -2.76 7.85 20.26
CA VAL A 106 -3.53 6.61 20.38
C VAL A 106 -2.67 5.35 20.37
N GLN A 107 -1.33 5.51 20.43
CA GLN A 107 -0.41 4.38 20.58
C GLN A 107 -0.33 3.98 22.05
N ASP A 108 -0.61 2.71 22.36
CA ASP A 108 -0.54 2.18 23.72
C ASP A 108 0.90 1.84 24.17
N ALA A 109 1.06 1.43 25.41
CA ALA A 109 2.35 1.09 25.99
C ALA A 109 3.03 -0.12 25.35
N GLU A 110 2.26 -1.03 24.73
CA GLU A 110 2.76 -2.19 24.00
C GLU A 110 3.14 -1.85 22.54
N GLY A 111 2.83 -0.63 22.08
CA GLY A 111 3.12 -0.17 20.74
C GLY A 111 1.98 -0.29 19.74
N CYS A 112 0.82 -0.84 20.13
CA CYS A 112 -0.35 -0.88 19.28
C CYS A 112 -0.88 0.53 19.02
N VAL A 113 -1.15 0.86 17.77
CA VAL A 113 -1.78 2.13 17.40
C VAL A 113 -3.29 1.92 17.27
N GLY A 114 -4.04 2.60 18.12
CA GLY A 114 -5.50 2.61 18.15
C GLY A 114 -6.14 1.64 19.15
N ALA A 115 -7.45 1.76 19.28
CA ALA A 115 -8.23 0.88 20.14
C ALA A 115 -8.23 -0.55 19.57
N ARG A 116 -8.17 -1.55 20.47
CA ARG A 116 -8.16 -2.97 20.10
C ARG A 116 -9.59 -3.48 19.86
N GLY A 117 -10.22 -2.99 18.78
CA GLY A 117 -11.52 -3.46 18.31
C GLY A 117 -11.44 -4.81 17.57
N GLU A 118 -12.47 -5.11 16.77
CA GLU A 118 -12.58 -6.43 16.13
C GLU A 118 -11.53 -6.69 15.03
N LYS A 119 -11.02 -5.63 14.38
CA LYS A 119 -10.13 -5.74 13.21
C LYS A 119 -8.96 -4.75 13.28
N TYR A 120 -8.51 -4.42 14.48
CA TYR A 120 -7.56 -3.34 14.71
C TYR A 120 -6.19 -3.55 14.04
N LEU A 121 -5.77 -4.80 13.76
CA LEU A 121 -4.47 -5.06 13.13
C LEU A 121 -4.37 -4.51 11.70
N TYR A 122 -5.48 -4.33 10.97
CA TYR A 122 -5.43 -3.59 9.70
C TYR A 122 -4.92 -2.17 9.90
N GLY A 123 -5.58 -1.44 10.80
CA GLY A 123 -5.23 -0.06 11.09
C GLY A 123 -3.81 0.06 11.63
N HIS A 124 -3.43 -0.84 12.52
CA HIS A 124 -2.08 -0.89 13.08
C HIS A 124 -1.00 -1.15 12.01
N ALA A 125 -1.19 -2.13 11.13
CA ALA A 125 -0.23 -2.43 10.06
C ALA A 125 -0.07 -1.25 9.08
N ILE A 126 -1.17 -0.59 8.71
CA ILE A 126 -1.14 0.59 7.83
C ILE A 126 -0.43 1.76 8.54
N ALA A 127 -0.71 2.01 9.82
CA ALA A 127 -0.01 3.03 10.60
C ALA A 127 1.48 2.73 10.75
N THR A 128 1.86 1.46 10.94
CA THR A 128 3.26 1.01 10.97
C THR A 128 3.99 1.36 9.67
N ALA A 129 3.38 1.06 8.51
CA ALA A 129 3.92 1.44 7.21
C ALA A 129 4.10 2.96 7.08
N ALA A 130 3.11 3.75 7.55
CA ALA A 130 3.17 5.20 7.51
C ALA A 130 4.32 5.76 8.37
N PHE A 131 4.53 5.27 9.59
CA PHE A 131 5.68 5.66 10.44
C PHE A 131 7.02 5.31 9.78
N ALA A 132 7.14 4.11 9.23
CA ALA A 132 8.36 3.66 8.57
C ALA A 132 8.69 4.50 7.33
N GLU A 133 7.72 4.75 6.44
CA GLU A 133 7.94 5.60 5.26
C GLU A 133 8.26 7.05 5.64
N ALA A 134 7.57 7.62 6.63
CA ALA A 134 7.84 8.99 7.07
C ALA A 134 9.25 9.15 7.65
N LEU A 135 9.69 8.19 8.49
CA LEU A 135 11.04 8.16 9.03
C LEU A 135 12.08 8.08 7.92
N ALA A 136 11.87 7.16 6.97
CA ALA A 136 12.78 6.95 5.86
C ALA A 136 12.86 8.17 4.91
N MET A 137 11.74 8.86 4.65
CA MET A 137 11.69 10.04 3.78
C MET A 137 12.25 11.31 4.42
N SER A 138 12.03 11.50 5.73
CA SER A 138 12.40 12.74 6.41
C SER A 138 13.70 12.66 7.19
N GLY A 139 14.12 11.45 7.59
CA GLY A 139 15.23 11.25 8.52
C GLY A 139 14.99 11.80 9.93
N VAL A 140 13.76 12.27 10.22
CA VAL A 140 13.40 12.89 11.51
C VAL A 140 13.34 11.82 12.59
N LYS A 141 14.33 11.85 13.48
CA LYS A 141 14.54 10.84 14.54
C LYS A 141 13.35 10.67 15.48
N ASP A 142 12.51 11.68 15.64
CA ASP A 142 11.32 11.62 16.49
C ASP A 142 10.29 10.56 16.01
N TYR A 143 10.36 10.10 14.77
CA TYR A 143 9.52 9.02 14.24
C TYR A 143 10.07 7.62 14.54
N GLU A 144 11.35 7.50 14.88
CA GLU A 144 12.02 6.22 15.10
C GLU A 144 11.44 5.46 16.33
N PRO A 145 11.37 6.03 17.55
CA PRO A 145 10.87 5.30 18.71
C PRO A 145 9.40 4.84 18.55
N PRO A 146 8.43 5.66 18.12
CA PRO A 146 7.07 5.17 17.90
C PRO A 146 6.99 4.18 16.74
N GLY A 147 7.76 4.37 15.67
CA GLY A 147 7.84 3.44 14.54
C GLY A 147 8.39 2.07 14.97
N GLN A 148 9.46 2.03 15.77
CA GLN A 148 9.99 0.77 16.30
C GLN A 148 8.97 0.05 17.16
N ARG A 149 8.29 0.75 18.09
CA ARG A 149 7.22 0.14 18.89
C ARG A 149 6.08 -0.42 18.04
N CYS A 150 5.71 0.26 16.95
CA CYS A 150 4.73 -0.28 16.00
C CYS A 150 5.20 -1.60 15.40
N VAL A 151 6.46 -1.66 14.95
CA VAL A 151 7.07 -2.87 14.38
C VAL A 151 7.15 -4.00 15.41
N ASP A 152 7.59 -3.70 16.63
CA ASP A 152 7.69 -4.67 17.72
C ASP A 152 6.33 -5.28 18.04
N PHE A 153 5.28 -4.46 18.14
CA PHE A 153 3.92 -4.94 18.37
C PHE A 153 3.41 -5.78 17.18
N LEU A 154 3.64 -5.33 15.93
CA LEU A 154 3.22 -6.07 14.73
C LEU A 154 3.83 -7.47 14.72
N VAL A 155 5.13 -7.59 15.02
CA VAL A 155 5.83 -8.87 15.13
C VAL A 155 5.28 -9.71 16.29
N ALA A 156 5.08 -9.11 17.46
CA ALA A 156 4.51 -9.80 18.60
C ALA A 156 3.07 -10.30 18.37
N ALA A 157 2.31 -9.62 17.50
CA ALA A 157 0.93 -9.96 17.14
C ALA A 157 0.82 -11.14 16.16
N GLN A 158 1.92 -11.53 15.49
CA GLN A 158 1.95 -12.61 14.51
C GLN A 158 1.53 -13.94 15.11
N ASN A 159 0.75 -14.73 14.38
CA ASN A 159 0.48 -16.11 14.73
C ASN A 159 1.76 -16.94 14.61
N PRO A 160 2.10 -17.81 15.57
CA PRO A 160 3.34 -18.57 15.59
C PRO A 160 3.57 -19.35 14.28
N GLY A 161 4.68 -19.05 13.59
CA GLY A 161 5.06 -19.71 12.34
C GLY A 161 4.11 -19.49 11.15
N SER A 162 3.24 -18.47 11.21
CA SER A 162 2.20 -18.18 10.21
C SER A 162 2.10 -16.67 9.93
N GLY A 163 0.99 -16.21 9.38
CA GLY A 163 0.70 -14.81 9.10
C GLY A 163 0.01 -14.08 10.25
N TRP A 164 -0.83 -13.13 9.89
CA TRP A 164 -1.64 -12.32 10.80
C TRP A 164 -3.12 -12.42 10.45
N ARG A 165 -3.99 -12.04 11.40
CA ARG A 165 -5.40 -11.80 11.18
C ARG A 165 -5.84 -10.54 11.95
N TYR A 166 -7.09 -10.43 12.31
CA TYR A 166 -7.73 -9.22 12.81
C TYR A 166 -7.20 -8.71 14.15
N TRP A 167 -6.71 -9.62 15.02
CA TRP A 167 -6.13 -9.32 16.34
C TRP A 167 -4.90 -10.17 16.62
N ALA A 168 -4.13 -9.75 17.60
CA ALA A 168 -2.87 -10.41 17.98
C ALA A 168 -3.07 -11.88 18.34
N LYS A 169 -2.23 -12.75 17.76
CA LYS A 169 -2.19 -14.20 18.06
C LYS A 169 -3.58 -14.86 18.02
N SER A 170 -4.37 -14.49 17.01
CA SER A 170 -5.75 -14.98 16.83
C SER A 170 -5.87 -16.49 16.62
N GLY A 171 -4.76 -17.20 16.42
CA GLY A 171 -4.73 -18.63 16.12
C GLY A 171 -4.96 -18.95 14.64
N GLU A 172 -5.54 -18.03 13.90
CA GLU A 172 -5.79 -18.13 12.46
C GLU A 172 -5.13 -16.95 11.74
N SER A 173 -4.72 -17.15 10.50
CA SER A 173 -4.19 -16.09 9.64
C SER A 173 -5.13 -15.83 8.46
N ASP A 174 -5.06 -14.65 7.85
CA ASP A 174 -5.68 -14.36 6.56
C ASP A 174 -4.72 -13.64 5.63
N THR A 175 -5.00 -13.72 4.34
CA THR A 175 -4.11 -13.19 3.31
C THR A 175 -4.08 -11.66 3.31
N SER A 176 -5.17 -11.01 3.70
CA SER A 176 -5.27 -9.55 3.61
C SER A 176 -4.52 -8.83 4.72
N VAL A 177 -4.70 -9.22 5.99
CA VAL A 177 -3.91 -8.63 7.10
C VAL A 177 -2.44 -9.02 6.96
N THR A 178 -2.14 -10.26 6.53
CA THR A 178 -0.77 -10.68 6.26
C THR A 178 -0.11 -9.81 5.19
N ALA A 179 -0.81 -9.44 4.11
CA ALA A 179 -0.26 -8.58 3.07
C ALA A 179 0.05 -7.16 3.57
N TRP A 180 -0.83 -6.56 4.38
CA TRP A 180 -0.56 -5.26 5.00
C TRP A 180 0.59 -5.33 6.00
N ALA A 181 0.68 -6.40 6.79
CA ALA A 181 1.79 -6.62 7.73
C ALA A 181 3.12 -6.78 7.00
N VAL A 182 3.17 -7.58 5.93
CA VAL A 182 4.37 -7.75 5.09
C VAL A 182 4.78 -6.42 4.48
N GLN A 183 3.84 -5.63 3.95
CA GLN A 183 4.15 -4.31 3.40
C GLN A 183 4.70 -3.37 4.47
N ALA A 184 4.16 -3.39 5.69
CA ALA A 184 4.62 -2.57 6.80
C ALA A 184 6.06 -2.95 7.23
N LEU A 185 6.35 -4.23 7.36
CA LEU A 185 7.71 -4.72 7.69
C LEU A 185 8.69 -4.38 6.58
N TRP A 186 8.27 -4.52 5.32
CA TRP A 186 9.10 -4.14 4.19
C TRP A 186 9.42 -2.62 4.17
N CYS A 187 8.44 -1.76 4.48
CA CYS A 187 8.69 -0.34 4.67
C CYS A 187 9.67 -0.08 5.82
N ALA A 188 9.64 -0.89 6.88
CA ALA A 188 10.50 -0.76 8.05
C ALA A 188 11.98 -1.09 7.79
N GLU A 189 12.30 -1.88 6.77
CA GLU A 189 13.69 -2.20 6.39
C GLU A 189 14.49 -0.94 5.99
N HIS A 190 13.84 0.07 5.41
CA HIS A 190 14.54 1.23 4.84
C HIS A 190 15.10 2.20 5.89
N PRO A 191 14.33 2.59 6.91
CA PRO A 191 14.86 3.39 8.00
C PRO A 191 15.67 2.55 9.00
N SER A 192 15.90 1.26 8.70
CA SER A 192 16.62 0.33 9.58
C SER A 192 15.91 0.09 10.93
N LEU A 193 14.59 0.05 10.93
CA LEU A 193 13.84 -0.46 12.06
C LEU A 193 14.05 -1.97 12.19
N ASN A 194 14.23 -2.43 13.43
CA ASN A 194 14.64 -3.79 13.70
C ASN A 194 13.45 -4.73 13.82
N PHE A 195 13.53 -5.88 13.15
CA PHE A 195 12.60 -7.00 13.38
C PHE A 195 13.27 -8.33 12.97
N PRO A 196 12.83 -9.47 13.54
CA PRO A 196 13.41 -10.76 13.24
C PRO A 196 12.95 -11.25 11.85
N LYS A 197 13.87 -11.83 11.07
CA LYS A 197 13.55 -12.46 9.77
C LYS A 197 12.46 -13.52 9.87
N ALA A 198 12.34 -14.18 11.02
CA ALA A 198 11.29 -15.17 11.30
C ALA A 198 9.86 -14.65 11.05
N ALA A 199 9.64 -13.33 11.12
CA ALA A 199 8.37 -12.73 10.75
C ALA A 199 8.04 -12.94 9.26
N TYR A 200 9.02 -12.79 8.38
CA TYR A 200 8.87 -13.11 6.96
C TYR A 200 8.74 -14.61 6.70
N ASP A 201 9.51 -15.42 7.42
CA ASP A 201 9.44 -16.89 7.28
C ASP A 201 8.03 -17.41 7.64
N GLY A 202 7.42 -16.89 8.69
CA GLY A 202 6.02 -17.16 9.05
C GLY A 202 5.04 -16.71 7.98
N ALA A 203 5.17 -15.47 7.48
CA ALA A 203 4.33 -14.97 6.40
C ALA A 203 4.44 -15.83 5.13
N MET A 204 5.65 -16.25 4.76
CA MET A 204 5.87 -17.14 3.61
C MET A 204 5.24 -18.52 3.82
N THR A 205 5.30 -19.07 5.03
CA THR A 205 4.61 -20.32 5.39
C THR A 205 3.11 -20.19 5.12
N TRP A 206 2.47 -19.10 5.60
CA TRP A 206 1.06 -18.82 5.31
C TRP A 206 0.78 -18.69 3.82
N LEU A 207 1.55 -17.87 3.11
CA LEU A 207 1.38 -17.65 1.67
C LEU A 207 1.54 -18.95 0.86
N ASN A 208 2.44 -19.84 1.27
CA ASN A 208 2.60 -21.17 0.63
C ASN A 208 1.39 -22.08 0.88
N GLN A 209 0.75 -21.96 2.03
CA GLN A 209 -0.45 -22.73 2.37
C GLN A 209 -1.68 -22.32 1.55
N VAL A 210 -1.82 -21.01 1.28
CA VAL A 210 -3.01 -20.46 0.61
C VAL A 210 -2.83 -20.21 -0.89
N THR A 211 -1.65 -20.43 -1.46
CA THR A 211 -1.38 -20.21 -2.89
C THR A 211 -1.11 -21.53 -3.58
N ASP A 212 -1.95 -21.88 -4.54
CA ASP A 212 -1.80 -23.08 -5.36
C ASP A 212 -0.68 -22.96 -6.42
N GLU A 213 -0.45 -24.05 -7.16
CA GLU A 213 0.58 -24.09 -8.20
C GLU A 213 0.28 -23.19 -9.40
N SER A 214 -0.98 -22.86 -9.62
CA SER A 214 -1.40 -21.92 -10.67
C SER A 214 -1.11 -20.45 -10.30
N GLY A 215 -0.71 -20.18 -9.05
CA GLY A 215 -0.51 -18.85 -8.50
C GLY A 215 -1.78 -18.20 -7.96
N ARG A 216 -2.91 -18.92 -7.96
CA ARG A 216 -4.14 -18.43 -7.32
C ARG A 216 -3.99 -18.53 -5.80
N ALA A 217 -4.28 -17.44 -5.12
CA ALA A 217 -4.30 -17.44 -3.67
C ALA A 217 -5.72 -17.27 -3.12
N ALA A 218 -6.00 -18.00 -2.05
CA ALA A 218 -7.23 -17.92 -1.27
C ALA A 218 -7.09 -16.87 -0.14
N TYR A 219 -8.23 -16.41 0.35
CA TYR A 219 -8.29 -15.55 1.54
C TYR A 219 -7.95 -16.35 2.81
N LEU A 220 -8.53 -17.55 2.94
CA LEU A 220 -8.25 -18.57 3.95
C LEU A 220 -7.93 -19.89 3.27
N PRO A 221 -7.36 -20.87 3.98
CA PRO A 221 -7.18 -22.21 3.44
C PRO A 221 -8.52 -22.83 3.03
N ALA A 222 -8.55 -23.58 1.95
CA ALA A 222 -9.73 -24.26 1.45
C ALA A 222 -10.23 -25.29 2.48
N SER A 223 -11.16 -24.89 3.33
CA SER A 223 -11.80 -25.74 4.35
C SER A 223 -13.31 -25.92 4.14
N GLY A 224 -13.83 -25.60 2.95
CA GLY A 224 -15.23 -25.81 2.61
C GLY A 224 -16.23 -24.93 3.37
N GLY A 225 -15.81 -23.77 3.85
CA GLY A 225 -16.67 -22.84 4.58
C GLY A 225 -17.36 -21.80 3.67
N PRO A 226 -18.26 -20.96 4.24
CA PRO A 226 -19.01 -19.93 3.50
C PRO A 226 -18.11 -18.82 2.91
N GLU A 227 -16.81 -18.87 3.13
CA GLU A 227 -15.82 -17.90 2.60
C GLU A 227 -15.36 -18.22 1.16
N GLU A 228 -15.85 -19.27 0.51
CA GLU A 228 -15.66 -19.56 -0.93
C GLU A 228 -15.88 -18.34 -1.84
N LYS A 229 -16.70 -17.37 -1.40
CA LYS A 229 -16.94 -16.13 -2.14
C LYS A 229 -15.71 -15.25 -2.30
N PHE A 230 -14.75 -15.34 -1.37
CA PHE A 230 -13.49 -14.60 -1.45
C PHE A 230 -12.44 -15.34 -2.30
N ASP A 231 -12.50 -16.66 -2.36
CA ASP A 231 -11.56 -17.48 -3.14
C ASP A 231 -11.73 -17.29 -4.65
N LEU A 232 -12.92 -16.92 -5.10
CA LEU A 232 -13.19 -16.59 -6.50
C LEU A 232 -12.73 -15.18 -6.90
N HIS A 233 -12.39 -14.33 -5.93
CA HIS A 233 -11.95 -12.96 -6.18
C HIS A 233 -10.42 -12.88 -6.28
N PRO A 234 -9.84 -12.17 -7.27
CA PRO A 234 -8.40 -12.14 -7.47
C PRO A 234 -7.63 -11.28 -6.45
N THR A 235 -8.30 -10.60 -5.51
CA THR A 235 -7.65 -9.75 -4.51
C THR A 235 -6.63 -10.51 -3.65
N PRO A 236 -6.92 -11.69 -3.07
CA PRO A 236 -5.92 -12.46 -2.34
C PRO A 236 -4.73 -12.88 -3.22
N THR A 237 -4.97 -13.16 -4.51
CA THR A 237 -3.89 -13.45 -5.46
C THR A 237 -2.96 -12.24 -5.62
N ALA A 238 -3.49 -11.04 -5.84
CA ALA A 238 -2.68 -9.81 -5.92
C ALA A 238 -1.89 -9.56 -4.63
N MET A 239 -2.51 -9.76 -3.48
CA MET A 239 -1.89 -9.63 -2.15
C MET A 239 -0.76 -10.65 -1.94
N SER A 240 -0.99 -11.93 -2.29
CA SER A 240 0.02 -12.97 -2.22
C SER A 240 1.21 -12.67 -3.14
N MET A 241 0.94 -12.29 -4.37
CA MET A 241 1.97 -11.94 -5.36
C MET A 241 2.91 -10.86 -4.84
N ILE A 242 2.36 -9.73 -4.39
CA ILE A 242 3.21 -8.64 -3.93
C ILE A 242 3.94 -8.99 -2.63
N SER A 243 3.28 -9.68 -1.69
CA SER A 243 3.92 -10.11 -0.44
C SER A 243 5.11 -11.03 -0.70
N ARG A 244 4.98 -12.04 -1.57
CA ARG A 244 6.07 -12.90 -2.02
C ARG A 244 7.21 -12.09 -2.62
N ARG A 245 6.88 -11.16 -3.53
CA ARG A 245 7.85 -10.30 -4.18
C ARG A 245 8.62 -9.40 -3.19
N LEU A 246 7.94 -8.85 -2.19
CA LEU A 246 8.54 -8.02 -1.13
C LEU A 246 9.48 -8.85 -0.23
N ILE A 247 9.06 -10.03 0.19
CA ILE A 247 9.84 -10.90 1.07
C ILE A 247 11.07 -11.47 0.38
N THR A 248 10.90 -12.00 -0.84
CA THR A 248 11.97 -12.76 -1.51
C THR A 248 12.87 -11.91 -2.40
N GLY A 249 12.40 -10.76 -2.86
CA GLY A 249 13.09 -10.00 -3.90
C GLY A 249 13.06 -10.64 -5.30
N VAL A 250 12.48 -11.82 -5.47
CA VAL A 250 12.51 -12.61 -6.72
C VAL A 250 11.32 -12.27 -7.63
N ARG A 251 11.60 -12.02 -8.91
CA ARG A 251 10.57 -11.81 -9.95
C ARG A 251 10.18 -13.10 -10.68
N ALA A 252 11.15 -13.96 -10.92
CA ALA A 252 10.96 -15.19 -11.71
C ALA A 252 10.54 -16.35 -10.80
N GLU A 253 9.31 -16.35 -10.35
CA GLU A 253 8.68 -17.44 -9.60
C GLU A 253 7.45 -17.91 -10.36
N PRO A 254 7.23 -19.25 -10.56
CA PRO A 254 6.09 -19.76 -11.31
C PRO A 254 4.73 -19.27 -10.81
N ARG A 255 4.55 -19.19 -9.48
CA ARG A 255 3.30 -18.69 -8.88
C ARG A 255 3.06 -17.21 -9.17
N LEU A 256 4.11 -16.38 -9.28
CA LEU A 256 3.99 -14.97 -9.67
C LEU A 256 3.58 -14.84 -11.14
N ALA A 257 4.16 -15.67 -12.02
CA ALA A 257 3.79 -15.71 -13.42
C ALA A 257 2.32 -16.16 -13.60
N GLY A 258 1.90 -17.21 -12.89
CA GLY A 258 0.51 -17.66 -12.89
C GLY A 258 -0.47 -16.62 -12.35
N GLY A 259 -0.13 -15.98 -11.22
CA GLY A 259 -0.92 -14.88 -10.66
C GLY A 259 -1.05 -13.71 -11.65
N THR A 260 0.01 -13.36 -12.38
CA THR A 260 -0.03 -12.34 -13.44
C THR A 260 -1.07 -12.68 -14.51
N LEU A 261 -1.15 -13.93 -14.94
CA LEU A 261 -2.16 -14.38 -15.91
C LEU A 261 -3.59 -14.35 -15.34
N ILE A 262 -3.74 -14.54 -14.03
CA ILE A 262 -5.04 -14.43 -13.36
C ILE A 262 -5.49 -12.98 -13.35
N LEU A 263 -4.63 -12.05 -12.94
CA LEU A 263 -4.94 -10.63 -12.90
C LEU A 263 -5.19 -10.06 -14.30
N ALA A 264 -4.52 -10.56 -15.33
CA ALA A 264 -4.74 -10.15 -16.74
C ALA A 264 -6.16 -10.40 -17.23
N LYS A 265 -6.90 -11.32 -16.61
CA LYS A 265 -8.28 -11.67 -16.98
C LYS A 265 -9.34 -10.81 -16.27
N ASP A 266 -8.96 -10.08 -15.23
CA ASP A 266 -9.88 -9.27 -14.44
C ASP A 266 -9.32 -7.86 -14.21
N LEU A 267 -9.28 -7.10 -15.29
CA LEU A 267 -8.75 -5.72 -15.30
C LEU A 267 -9.67 -4.75 -14.56
N PRO A 268 -9.14 -3.67 -13.96
CA PRO A 268 -9.93 -2.63 -13.32
C PRO A 268 -11.03 -2.08 -14.23
N ARG A 269 -12.27 -2.06 -13.75
CA ARG A 269 -13.39 -1.46 -14.45
C ARG A 269 -14.39 -0.85 -13.47
N TRP A 270 -14.90 0.33 -13.80
CA TRP A 270 -15.89 1.02 -12.96
C TRP A 270 -17.28 0.45 -13.25
N ASP A 271 -17.53 -0.74 -12.74
CA ASP A 271 -18.79 -1.45 -12.78
C ASP A 271 -19.15 -1.83 -11.34
N THR A 272 -20.39 -1.57 -10.94
CA THR A 272 -20.87 -1.75 -9.56
C THR A 272 -20.55 -3.12 -8.95
N ARG A 273 -20.40 -4.15 -9.77
CA ARG A 273 -20.08 -5.52 -9.34
C ARG A 273 -18.58 -5.81 -9.33
N ALA A 274 -17.79 -4.97 -10.03
CA ALA A 274 -16.36 -5.20 -10.24
C ALA A 274 -15.47 -4.19 -9.51
N ILE A 275 -16.04 -3.13 -8.90
CA ILE A 275 -15.27 -2.14 -8.17
C ILE A 275 -14.72 -2.76 -6.89
N ASP A 276 -13.40 -2.83 -6.82
CA ASP A 276 -12.65 -3.21 -5.63
C ASP A 276 -11.34 -2.42 -5.58
N PHE A 277 -11.33 -1.34 -4.82
CA PHE A 277 -10.17 -0.45 -4.71
C PHE A 277 -8.97 -1.13 -4.05
N CYS A 278 -9.21 -2.06 -3.14
CA CYS A 278 -8.17 -2.85 -2.51
C CYS A 278 -7.48 -3.76 -3.55
N TYR A 279 -8.26 -4.44 -4.39
CA TYR A 279 -7.74 -5.22 -5.51
C TYR A 279 -6.92 -4.36 -6.48
N TRP A 280 -7.44 -3.18 -6.83
CA TRP A 280 -6.74 -2.29 -7.77
C TRP A 280 -5.42 -1.79 -7.20
N TYR A 281 -5.37 -1.49 -5.90
CA TYR A 281 -4.14 -1.09 -5.22
C TYR A 281 -3.09 -2.20 -5.21
N PHE A 282 -3.43 -3.38 -4.66
CA PHE A 282 -2.49 -4.50 -4.59
C PHE A 282 -2.12 -5.05 -5.97
N GLY A 283 -3.07 -5.11 -6.90
CA GLY A 283 -2.84 -5.53 -8.28
C GLY A 283 -1.90 -4.59 -9.03
N SER A 284 -2.08 -3.28 -8.88
CA SER A 284 -1.18 -2.28 -9.46
C SER A 284 0.24 -2.43 -8.91
N PHE A 285 0.37 -2.56 -7.60
CA PHE A 285 1.67 -2.74 -6.96
C PHE A 285 2.33 -4.06 -7.39
N ALA A 286 1.59 -5.18 -7.40
CA ALA A 286 2.09 -6.48 -7.81
C ALA A 286 2.55 -6.48 -9.28
N LEU A 287 1.68 -6.06 -10.21
CA LEU A 287 2.00 -6.08 -11.63
C LEU A 287 3.14 -5.13 -11.99
N PHE A 288 3.16 -3.92 -11.42
CA PHE A 288 4.28 -3.00 -11.65
C PHE A 288 5.61 -3.58 -11.21
N LYS A 289 5.65 -4.34 -10.09
CA LYS A 289 6.87 -4.93 -9.54
C LYS A 289 7.29 -6.25 -10.19
N ILE A 290 6.35 -7.00 -10.74
CA ILE A 290 6.59 -8.34 -11.28
C ILE A 290 6.72 -8.28 -12.80
N ASP A 291 5.73 -7.73 -13.50
CA ASP A 291 5.72 -7.61 -14.96
C ASP A 291 6.58 -6.41 -15.43
N GLY A 292 6.67 -5.38 -14.60
CA GLY A 292 7.45 -4.17 -14.84
C GLY A 292 6.75 -3.15 -15.75
N PRO A 293 7.31 -1.93 -15.88
CA PRO A 293 6.68 -0.84 -16.61
C PRO A 293 6.50 -1.10 -18.12
N SER A 294 7.30 -1.99 -18.70
CA SER A 294 7.19 -2.38 -20.10
C SER A 294 6.34 -3.63 -20.33
N GLY A 295 5.93 -4.32 -19.27
CA GLY A 295 5.18 -5.56 -19.33
C GLY A 295 3.80 -5.40 -19.99
N ALA A 296 3.36 -6.41 -20.72
CA ALA A 296 2.11 -6.36 -21.47
C ALA A 296 0.90 -6.34 -20.52
N THR A 297 0.93 -7.14 -19.46
CA THR A 297 -0.14 -7.19 -18.46
C THR A 297 -0.22 -5.88 -17.68
N TRP A 298 0.93 -5.33 -17.25
CA TRP A 298 0.95 -4.02 -16.61
C TRP A 298 0.36 -2.92 -17.51
N LYS A 299 0.73 -2.86 -18.77
CA LYS A 299 0.19 -1.86 -19.70
C LYS A 299 -1.32 -1.94 -19.83
N ALA A 300 -1.86 -3.14 -20.02
CA ALA A 300 -3.32 -3.34 -20.11
C ALA A 300 -4.02 -2.97 -18.79
N TRP A 301 -3.48 -3.40 -17.66
CA TRP A 301 -3.96 -3.06 -16.33
C TRP A 301 -3.98 -1.56 -16.09
N ASN A 302 -2.87 -0.90 -16.37
CA ASN A 302 -2.69 0.53 -16.15
C ASN A 302 -3.67 1.39 -16.99
N GLU A 303 -3.89 1.06 -18.26
CA GLU A 303 -4.88 1.76 -19.10
C GLU A 303 -6.31 1.57 -18.56
N ALA A 304 -6.65 0.36 -18.11
CA ALA A 304 -7.94 0.07 -17.51
C ALA A 304 -8.11 0.83 -16.19
N LEU A 305 -7.09 0.83 -15.32
CA LEU A 305 -7.08 1.55 -14.05
C LEU A 305 -7.24 3.07 -14.24
N LYS A 306 -6.44 3.67 -15.13
CA LYS A 306 -6.56 5.09 -15.46
C LYS A 306 -7.96 5.44 -15.96
N THR A 307 -8.50 4.62 -16.86
CA THR A 307 -9.85 4.83 -17.38
C THR A 307 -10.90 4.78 -16.26
N ALA A 308 -10.78 3.79 -15.35
CA ALA A 308 -11.70 3.63 -14.23
C ALA A 308 -11.60 4.80 -13.25
N LEU A 309 -10.38 5.20 -12.87
CA LEU A 309 -10.20 6.21 -11.83
C LEU A 309 -10.40 7.64 -12.33
N LEU A 310 -9.80 8.02 -13.48
CA LEU A 310 -9.86 9.40 -13.96
C LEU A 310 -11.27 9.86 -14.34
N LYS A 311 -12.09 8.96 -14.91
CA LYS A 311 -13.47 9.28 -15.29
C LYS A 311 -14.41 9.41 -14.08
N ASN A 312 -14.04 8.85 -12.95
CA ASN A 312 -14.93 8.75 -11.78
C ASN A 312 -14.42 9.52 -10.55
N GLN A 313 -13.33 10.29 -10.71
CA GLN A 313 -12.96 11.29 -9.72
C GLN A 313 -13.93 12.46 -9.79
N LEU A 314 -14.48 12.87 -8.65
CA LEU A 314 -15.42 13.98 -8.59
C LEU A 314 -14.70 15.29 -8.98
N SER A 315 -15.30 16.02 -9.93
CA SER A 315 -14.74 17.29 -10.43
C SER A 315 -15.35 18.52 -9.78
N GLU A 316 -16.54 18.39 -9.15
CA GLU A 316 -17.34 19.50 -8.65
C GLU A 316 -17.91 19.22 -7.24
N GLY A 317 -18.37 20.28 -6.61
CA GLY A 317 -19.01 20.22 -5.29
C GLY A 317 -17.99 20.13 -4.14
N LYS A 318 -18.52 19.90 -2.93
CA LYS A 318 -17.72 19.84 -1.70
C LYS A 318 -16.71 18.69 -1.69
N ASP A 319 -17.00 17.64 -2.43
CA ASP A 319 -16.18 16.42 -2.52
C ASP A 319 -15.31 16.36 -3.78
N ALA A 320 -15.17 17.46 -4.52
CA ALA A 320 -14.30 17.55 -5.68
C ALA A 320 -12.86 17.11 -5.32
N GLY A 321 -12.29 16.25 -6.16
CA GLY A 321 -10.97 15.64 -5.95
C GLY A 321 -11.01 14.26 -5.28
N SER A 322 -12.14 13.83 -4.72
CA SER A 322 -12.30 12.52 -4.09
C SER A 322 -12.95 11.50 -5.03
N TRP A 323 -13.01 10.24 -4.57
CA TRP A 323 -13.83 9.19 -5.18
C TRP A 323 -14.96 8.77 -4.25
N ASN A 324 -16.10 8.41 -4.85
CA ASN A 324 -17.23 7.88 -4.09
C ASN A 324 -16.89 6.53 -3.45
N PRO A 325 -17.31 6.27 -2.20
CA PRO A 325 -17.11 5.01 -1.49
C PRO A 325 -18.07 3.93 -2.00
N VAL A 326 -17.89 3.49 -3.25
CA VAL A 326 -18.82 2.59 -3.96
C VAL A 326 -18.37 1.13 -3.98
N ASP A 327 -17.11 0.86 -3.65
CA ASP A 327 -16.60 -0.51 -3.54
C ASP A 327 -17.06 -1.17 -2.23
N ARG A 328 -16.89 -2.50 -2.17
CA ARG A 328 -17.32 -3.27 -1.00
C ARG A 328 -16.60 -2.87 0.30
N TRP A 329 -15.33 -2.49 0.19
CA TRP A 329 -14.50 -2.18 1.36
C TRP A 329 -14.77 -0.78 1.89
N SER A 330 -14.97 0.20 1.00
CA SER A 330 -15.36 1.56 1.37
C SER A 330 -16.71 1.59 2.11
N ARG A 331 -17.66 0.74 1.68
CA ARG A 331 -18.95 0.60 2.37
C ARG A 331 -18.81 -0.03 3.74
N PHE A 332 -17.86 -0.97 3.89
CA PHE A 332 -17.60 -1.64 5.15
C PHE A 332 -17.04 -0.71 6.21
N VAL A 333 -16.13 0.20 5.80
CA VAL A 333 -15.54 1.23 6.66
C VAL A 333 -16.26 2.58 6.54
N ASP A 334 -17.36 2.66 5.78
CA ASP A 334 -18.15 3.85 5.49
C ASP A 334 -17.30 5.12 5.32
N SER A 335 -16.27 5.04 4.47
CA SER A 335 -15.24 6.09 4.40
C SER A 335 -14.89 6.51 2.98
N ARG A 336 -15.26 7.76 2.64
CA ARG A 336 -14.75 8.43 1.43
C ARG A 336 -13.24 8.67 1.49
N VAL A 337 -12.71 8.85 2.69
CA VAL A 337 -11.26 9.02 2.89
C VAL A 337 -10.51 7.76 2.47
N TYR A 338 -11.01 6.57 2.85
CA TYR A 338 -10.44 5.30 2.38
C TYR A 338 -10.42 5.25 0.84
N ALA A 339 -11.59 5.47 0.20
CA ALA A 339 -11.70 5.43 -1.25
C ALA A 339 -10.74 6.43 -1.93
N THR A 340 -10.61 7.63 -1.38
CA THR A 340 -9.74 8.66 -1.93
C THR A 340 -8.26 8.34 -1.76
N ALA A 341 -7.85 7.94 -0.56
CA ALA A 341 -6.45 7.64 -0.27
C ALA A 341 -5.95 6.41 -1.04
N ILE A 342 -6.71 5.30 -1.07
CA ILE A 342 -6.27 4.07 -1.74
C ILE A 342 -6.23 4.22 -3.27
N ASN A 343 -7.13 5.03 -3.85
CA ASN A 343 -7.10 5.33 -5.29
C ASN A 343 -5.96 6.27 -5.67
N ALA A 344 -5.63 7.27 -4.82
CA ALA A 344 -4.42 8.06 -4.99
C ALA A 344 -3.17 7.17 -4.95
N LEU A 345 -3.05 6.30 -3.96
CA LEU A 345 -1.96 5.33 -3.84
C LEU A 345 -1.84 4.40 -5.06
N SER A 346 -2.95 4.01 -5.67
CA SER A 346 -2.97 3.21 -6.89
C SER A 346 -2.39 4.00 -8.08
N LEU A 347 -2.68 5.30 -8.19
CA LEU A 347 -2.13 6.18 -9.22
C LEU A 347 -0.68 6.61 -8.95
N GLU A 348 -0.16 6.42 -7.75
CA GLU A 348 1.23 6.72 -7.36
C GLU A 348 2.20 5.55 -7.62
N THR A 349 1.71 4.41 -8.06
CA THR A 349 2.50 3.19 -8.28
C THR A 349 3.72 3.42 -9.17
N TYR A 350 3.66 4.37 -10.12
CA TYR A 350 4.72 4.67 -11.09
C TYR A 350 6.05 5.10 -10.46
N TYR A 351 6.00 5.82 -9.34
CA TYR A 351 7.16 6.42 -8.69
C TYR A 351 7.29 6.06 -7.20
N ARG A 352 6.21 5.56 -6.58
CA ARG A 352 6.20 5.33 -5.12
C ARG A 352 7.21 4.28 -4.69
N TYR A 353 7.43 3.22 -5.46
CA TYR A 353 8.21 2.06 -5.06
C TYR A 353 9.30 1.66 -6.07
N VAL A 354 9.79 2.57 -6.88
CA VAL A 354 10.68 2.24 -8.01
C VAL A 354 12.01 1.62 -7.56
N LYS A 355 12.58 2.05 -6.42
CA LYS A 355 13.94 1.70 -6.00
C LYS A 355 14.07 0.88 -4.72
N PHE A 356 13.01 0.32 -4.23
CA PHE A 356 13.04 -0.43 -2.98
C PHE A 356 13.84 -1.74 -3.01
N PHE A 357 14.48 -2.09 -4.09
CA PHE A 357 15.27 -3.32 -4.18
C PHE A 357 16.75 -2.99 -4.32
N ARG A 358 17.44 -2.69 -3.19
CA ARG A 358 18.89 -2.67 -3.17
C ARG A 358 19.42 -4.08 -3.38
N GLY A 359 20.09 -4.31 -4.49
CA GLY A 359 21.08 -5.38 -4.65
C GLY A 359 20.62 -6.76 -5.11
N GLN A 360 19.40 -6.95 -5.62
CA GLN A 360 18.96 -8.22 -6.20
C GLN A 360 18.24 -8.07 -7.54
N GLU A 361 18.87 -7.40 -8.51
CA GLU A 361 18.64 -7.71 -9.92
C GLU A 361 19.62 -8.82 -10.29
N LYS A 362 19.26 -10.06 -10.00
CA LYS A 362 19.87 -11.26 -10.60
C LYS A 362 18.80 -11.97 -11.39
#